data_01c7a180478a01ed48ed1ecd084d960b
#
_entry.id   01c7a180478a01ed48ed1ecd084d960b
#
_cell.length_a   1.000
_cell.length_b   1.000
_cell.length_c   1.000
_cell.angle_alpha   90.00
_cell.angle_beta   90.00
_cell.angle_gamma   90.00
#
_symmetry.space_group_name_H-M   'P 1'
#
loop_
_entity.id
_entity.type
_entity.pdbx_description
1 polymer ?
#
loop_
_entity_poly.entity_id
_entity_poly.type
_entity_poly.pdbx_seq_one_letter_code
_entity_poly.pdbx_strand_id
1 'polypeptide(L)'
;MNWLDKAISFISPEWGAKRAAWRSNLDEIRNYDAGNYSRLNAGWAVTNRSAEATDQAYRDVVRARARDLERNSDIMNSVLRSYRRNVIGAGFQLQANGKNSRINKELERLWKKWCKARNCDVTGTQNFMQIMGMAVTRKKVDGGILFVKVYTNDGMIPFKLQMIEVDELDNMRTGTQKNGNRVIGGIEYNKYNRPIGYWIRQYDIDGFTLSAPRFVPAKDVIFYYTKNRPSQVREMSDMSPTIPRIRDTNEFMTAVSVKERIAACLSVFIKKTLP
;
A
#
# COMPACT_ATOMS: atom_id res chain seq x y z
N MET A 1 -32.23 19.88 26.20
CA MET A 1 -33.04 21.09 26.56
C MET A 1 -32.94 21.30 28.05
N ASN A 2 -32.46 22.47 28.49
CA ASN A 2 -32.40 22.85 29.91
C ASN A 2 -33.79 23.20 30.41
N TRP A 3 -34.04 23.15 31.74
CA TRP A 3 -35.35 23.45 32.30
C TRP A 3 -35.88 24.87 31.96
N LEU A 4 -34.94 25.84 31.83
CA LEU A 4 -35.26 27.19 31.33
C LEU A 4 -35.81 27.21 29.92
N ASP A 5 -35.34 26.33 29.04
CA ASP A 5 -35.85 26.25 27.67
C ASP A 5 -37.28 25.66 27.64
N LYS A 6 -37.55 24.71 28.53
CA LYS A 6 -38.90 24.17 28.69
C LYS A 6 -39.87 25.21 29.21
N ALA A 7 -39.45 26.00 30.21
CA ALA A 7 -40.25 27.09 30.77
C ALA A 7 -40.55 28.19 29.73
N ILE A 8 -39.53 28.60 28.98
CA ILE A 8 -39.69 29.63 27.93
C ILE A 8 -40.56 29.11 26.78
N SER A 9 -40.40 27.85 26.37
CA SER A 9 -41.22 27.24 25.30
C SER A 9 -42.69 27.08 25.74
N PHE A 10 -42.97 26.94 27.04
CA PHE A 10 -44.30 26.86 27.59
C PHE A 10 -44.99 28.25 27.64
N ILE A 11 -44.26 29.29 28.02
CA ILE A 11 -44.80 30.64 28.11
C ILE A 11 -44.94 31.31 26.74
N SER A 12 -43.96 31.09 25.85
CA SER A 12 -43.96 31.64 24.49
C SER A 12 -43.30 30.64 23.53
N PRO A 13 -44.09 29.86 22.76
CA PRO A 13 -43.59 28.88 21.79
C PRO A 13 -42.66 29.52 20.73
N GLU A 14 -42.91 30.73 20.30
CA GLU A 14 -42.09 31.45 19.32
C GLU A 14 -40.68 31.76 19.86
N TRP A 15 -40.59 32.26 21.09
CA TRP A 15 -39.32 32.53 21.73
C TRP A 15 -38.53 31.24 22.03
N GLY A 16 -39.25 30.18 22.39
CA GLY A 16 -38.71 28.82 22.55
C GLY A 16 -38.10 28.30 21.27
N ALA A 17 -38.79 28.44 20.15
CA ALA A 17 -38.29 28.02 18.83
C ALA A 17 -37.09 28.81 18.36
N LYS A 18 -37.12 30.16 18.50
CA LYS A 18 -35.99 31.04 18.18
C LYS A 18 -34.77 30.67 19.01
N ARG A 19 -34.95 30.41 20.29
CA ARG A 19 -33.85 30.05 21.21
C ARG A 19 -33.27 28.66 20.91
N ALA A 20 -34.11 27.71 20.54
CA ALA A 20 -33.69 26.39 20.09
C ALA A 20 -32.90 26.47 18.78
N ALA A 21 -33.35 27.25 17.80
CA ALA A 21 -32.64 27.50 16.54
C ALA A 21 -31.26 28.17 16.76
N TRP A 22 -31.22 29.20 17.63
CA TRP A 22 -29.94 29.85 17.97
C TRP A 22 -28.94 28.90 18.67
N ARG A 23 -29.40 27.98 19.50
CA ARG A 23 -28.54 26.97 20.11
C ARG A 23 -28.06 25.96 19.09
N SER A 24 -28.93 25.49 18.22
CA SER A 24 -28.56 24.60 17.12
C SER A 24 -27.46 25.25 16.26
N ASN A 25 -27.66 26.51 15.87
CA ASN A 25 -26.64 27.25 15.11
C ASN A 25 -25.32 27.45 15.90
N LEU A 26 -25.39 27.70 17.21
CA LEU A 26 -24.20 27.81 18.05
C LEU A 26 -23.45 26.49 18.20
N ASP A 27 -24.17 25.37 18.26
CA ASP A 27 -23.59 24.02 18.32
C ASP A 27 -22.97 23.65 16.96
N GLU A 28 -23.58 24.02 15.83
CA GLU A 28 -23.01 23.85 14.49
C GLU A 28 -21.74 24.69 14.28
N ILE A 29 -21.71 25.95 14.76
CA ILE A 29 -20.53 26.83 14.63
C ILE A 29 -19.36 26.38 15.52
N ARG A 30 -19.63 25.68 16.63
CA ARG A 30 -18.61 25.31 17.62
C ARG A 30 -18.01 23.92 17.47
N ASN A 31 -18.67 23.04 16.72
CA ASN A 31 -18.26 21.65 16.59
C ASN A 31 -17.77 21.35 15.18
N TYR A 32 -16.67 20.61 15.09
CA TYR A 32 -16.30 19.95 13.83
C TYR A 32 -17.31 18.82 13.56
N ASP A 33 -17.99 18.85 12.44
CA ASP A 33 -18.95 17.81 12.05
C ASP A 33 -18.34 16.41 12.07
N ALA A 34 -17.07 16.31 11.65
CA ALA A 34 -16.31 15.07 11.69
C ALA A 34 -16.05 14.53 13.10
N GLY A 35 -16.13 15.38 14.13
CA GLY A 35 -15.99 15.00 15.55
C GLY A 35 -17.31 14.78 16.28
N ASN A 36 -18.44 14.91 15.60
CA ASN A 36 -19.75 14.81 16.22
C ASN A 36 -20.15 13.35 16.43
N TYR A 37 -20.59 13.01 17.65
CA TYR A 37 -21.15 11.69 18.04
C TYR A 37 -22.67 11.60 17.79
N SER A 38 -23.14 12.13 16.66
CA SER A 38 -24.53 12.00 16.26
C SER A 38 -24.90 10.57 15.87
N ARG A 39 -26.20 10.28 15.75
CA ARG A 39 -26.70 8.97 15.26
C ARG A 39 -26.10 8.58 13.90
N LEU A 40 -25.81 9.53 13.05
CA LEU A 40 -25.21 9.30 11.73
C LEU A 40 -23.77 8.78 11.85
N ASN A 41 -23.02 9.25 12.86
CA ASN A 41 -21.64 8.87 13.08
C ASN A 41 -21.48 7.76 14.15
N ALA A 42 -22.54 7.27 14.73
CA ALA A 42 -22.49 6.28 15.82
C ALA A 42 -21.80 4.96 15.41
N GLY A 43 -21.91 4.57 14.14
CA GLY A 43 -21.21 3.41 13.59
C GLY A 43 -19.76 3.66 13.20
N TRP A 44 -19.30 4.90 13.27
CA TRP A 44 -17.93 5.29 12.89
C TRP A 44 -17.03 5.38 14.14
N ALA A 45 -16.79 4.23 14.77
CA ALA A 45 -15.90 4.13 15.93
C ALA A 45 -14.44 4.08 15.46
N VAL A 46 -13.68 5.12 15.80
CA VAL A 46 -12.25 5.22 15.49
C VAL A 46 -11.43 5.51 16.74
N THR A 47 -10.21 5.01 16.77
CA THR A 47 -9.27 5.27 17.87
C THR A 47 -8.04 6.00 17.35
N ASN A 48 -7.60 7.00 18.09
CA ASN A 48 -6.38 7.72 17.79
C ASN A 48 -5.16 6.90 18.26
N ARG A 49 -4.54 6.15 17.35
CA ARG A 49 -3.34 5.33 17.59
C ARG A 49 -2.19 5.73 16.66
N SER A 50 -0.98 5.27 16.98
CA SER A 50 0.16 5.36 16.05
C SER A 50 -0.13 4.57 14.78
N ALA A 51 0.51 4.94 13.66
CA ALA A 51 0.30 4.24 12.39
C ALA A 51 0.60 2.74 12.53
N GLU A 52 1.74 2.38 13.13
CA GLU A 52 2.11 0.97 13.30
C GLU A 52 1.11 0.18 14.13
N ALA A 53 0.61 0.76 15.23
CA ALA A 53 -0.39 0.10 16.07
C ALA A 53 -1.74 -0.11 15.38
N THR A 54 -2.05 0.71 14.35
CA THR A 54 -3.25 0.54 13.54
C THR A 54 -3.03 -0.47 12.42
N ASP A 55 -1.87 -0.41 11.76
CA ASP A 55 -1.63 -1.09 10.49
C ASP A 55 -1.16 -2.54 10.68
N GLN A 56 -0.42 -2.82 11.77
CA GLN A 56 0.23 -4.11 12.02
C GLN A 56 -0.74 -5.29 11.94
N ALA A 57 -1.93 -5.17 12.54
CA ALA A 57 -2.91 -6.26 12.59
C ALA A 57 -3.54 -6.59 11.23
N TYR A 58 -3.56 -5.63 10.32
CA TYR A 58 -4.25 -5.76 9.03
C TYR A 58 -3.31 -5.89 7.84
N ARG A 59 -2.04 -5.58 7.99
CA ARG A 59 -1.04 -5.51 6.92
C ARG A 59 -1.02 -6.75 6.04
N ASP A 60 -0.88 -7.91 6.64
CA ASP A 60 -0.74 -9.18 5.92
C ASP A 60 -2.03 -9.57 5.19
N VAL A 61 -3.18 -9.35 5.84
CA VAL A 61 -4.50 -9.62 5.23
C VAL A 61 -4.77 -8.68 4.05
N VAL A 62 -4.46 -7.39 4.20
CA VAL A 62 -4.63 -6.40 3.11
C VAL A 62 -3.74 -6.76 1.93
N ARG A 63 -2.47 -7.13 2.18
CA ARG A 63 -1.54 -7.57 1.15
C ARG A 63 -2.01 -8.84 0.43
N ALA A 64 -2.46 -9.84 1.19
CA ALA A 64 -2.99 -11.07 0.61
C ALA A 64 -4.19 -10.81 -0.30
N ARG A 65 -5.13 -9.94 0.12
CA ARG A 65 -6.29 -9.53 -0.68
C ARG A 65 -5.88 -8.73 -1.92
N ALA A 66 -4.90 -7.84 -1.80
CA ALA A 66 -4.37 -7.09 -2.95
C ALA A 66 -3.75 -8.03 -4.00
N ARG A 67 -2.98 -9.02 -3.56
CA ARG A 67 -2.39 -10.06 -4.44
C ARG A 67 -3.44 -10.97 -5.06
N ASP A 68 -4.52 -11.25 -4.34
CA ASP A 68 -5.64 -12.01 -4.89
C ASP A 68 -6.31 -11.26 -6.03
N LEU A 69 -6.63 -9.97 -5.84
CA LEU A 69 -7.18 -9.12 -6.89
C LEU A 69 -6.21 -8.92 -8.06
N GLU A 70 -4.90 -8.84 -7.82
CA GLU A 70 -3.90 -8.79 -8.88
C GLU A 70 -3.97 -10.02 -9.79
N ARG A 71 -4.23 -11.21 -9.22
CA ARG A 71 -4.34 -12.46 -9.99
C ARG A 71 -5.68 -12.61 -10.70
N ASN A 72 -6.76 -12.21 -10.04
CA ASN A 72 -8.12 -12.63 -10.38
C ASN A 72 -9.00 -11.48 -10.92
N SER A 73 -8.55 -10.21 -10.87
CA SER A 73 -9.31 -9.08 -11.38
C SER A 73 -8.64 -8.47 -12.62
N ASP A 74 -9.36 -8.43 -13.73
CA ASP A 74 -8.96 -7.77 -14.97
C ASP A 74 -8.86 -6.25 -14.79
N ILE A 75 -9.78 -5.65 -14.02
CA ILE A 75 -9.78 -4.22 -13.68
C ILE A 75 -8.48 -3.89 -12.95
N MET A 76 -8.16 -4.64 -11.89
CA MET A 76 -6.94 -4.43 -11.11
C MET A 76 -5.69 -4.56 -11.98
N ASN A 77 -5.63 -5.61 -12.81
CA ASN A 77 -4.53 -5.83 -13.74
C ASN A 77 -4.37 -4.68 -14.74
N SER A 78 -5.47 -4.16 -15.27
CA SER A 78 -5.46 -3.04 -16.20
C SER A 78 -4.89 -1.78 -15.56
N VAL A 79 -5.32 -1.46 -14.33
CA VAL A 79 -4.82 -0.33 -13.54
C VAL A 79 -3.32 -0.47 -13.27
N LEU A 80 -2.86 -1.63 -12.82
CA LEU A 80 -1.45 -1.88 -12.51
C LEU A 80 -0.55 -1.79 -13.75
N ARG A 81 -1.01 -2.33 -14.89
CA ARG A 81 -0.28 -2.22 -16.17
C ARG A 81 -0.19 -0.77 -16.65
N SER A 82 -1.28 -0.01 -16.53
CA SER A 82 -1.30 1.40 -16.90
C SER A 82 -0.37 2.20 -15.98
N TYR A 83 -0.43 1.97 -14.67
CA TYR A 83 0.44 2.62 -13.70
C TYR A 83 1.93 2.32 -13.98
N ARG A 84 2.28 1.05 -14.16
CA ARG A 84 3.65 0.64 -14.51
C ARG A 84 4.13 1.30 -15.79
N ARG A 85 3.30 1.34 -16.83
CA ARG A 85 3.62 1.96 -18.13
C ARG A 85 3.88 3.46 -17.98
N ASN A 86 3.06 4.15 -17.20
CA ASN A 86 3.19 5.60 -17.03
C ASN A 86 4.37 5.99 -16.14
N VAL A 87 4.73 5.18 -15.14
CA VAL A 87 5.84 5.47 -14.23
C VAL A 87 7.19 5.10 -14.84
N ILE A 88 7.28 3.92 -15.48
CA ILE A 88 8.55 3.43 -16.04
C ILE A 88 8.73 3.87 -17.50
N GLY A 89 7.66 3.92 -18.27
CA GLY A 89 7.69 4.32 -19.69
C GLY A 89 8.70 3.53 -20.51
N ALA A 90 9.51 4.25 -21.26
CA ALA A 90 10.60 3.69 -22.05
C ALA A 90 11.85 3.34 -21.22
N GLY A 91 11.82 3.61 -19.90
CA GLY A 91 12.90 3.32 -18.97
C GLY A 91 13.78 4.53 -18.65
N PHE A 92 14.82 4.28 -17.88
CA PHE A 92 15.74 5.31 -17.38
C PHE A 92 17.03 5.32 -18.18
N GLN A 93 17.47 6.50 -18.57
CA GLN A 93 18.74 6.71 -19.22
C GLN A 93 19.62 7.58 -18.32
N LEU A 94 20.88 7.19 -18.15
CA LEU A 94 21.87 8.01 -17.49
C LEU A 94 22.38 9.06 -18.48
N GLN A 95 22.30 10.32 -18.11
CA GLN A 95 22.95 11.45 -18.77
C GLN A 95 23.97 12.03 -17.77
N ALA A 96 25.23 11.73 -17.97
CA ALA A 96 26.30 12.23 -17.12
C ALA A 96 26.65 13.67 -17.50
N ASN A 97 26.64 14.59 -16.52
CA ASN A 97 26.89 16.02 -16.71
C ASN A 97 28.11 16.47 -15.90
N GLY A 98 29.23 15.79 -16.03
CA GLY A 98 30.51 16.19 -15.44
C GLY A 98 31.33 17.08 -16.40
N LYS A 99 32.38 17.74 -15.88
CA LYS A 99 33.25 18.61 -16.66
C LYS A 99 34.03 17.89 -17.77
N ASN A 100 34.22 16.57 -17.67
CA ASN A 100 34.96 15.78 -18.62
C ASN A 100 34.07 14.92 -19.49
N SER A 101 33.91 15.32 -20.75
CA SER A 101 33.05 14.63 -21.73
C SER A 101 33.45 13.16 -21.98
N ARG A 102 34.74 12.82 -21.89
CA ARG A 102 35.21 11.43 -22.08
C ARG A 102 34.74 10.55 -20.91
N ILE A 103 34.84 11.05 -19.68
CA ILE A 103 34.35 10.33 -18.49
C ILE A 103 32.84 10.17 -18.54
N ASN A 104 32.10 11.21 -18.96
CA ASN A 104 30.66 11.13 -19.08
C ASN A 104 30.23 10.01 -20.03
N LYS A 105 30.80 9.95 -21.23
CA LYS A 105 30.55 8.89 -22.20
C LYS A 105 30.87 7.49 -21.66
N GLU A 106 31.94 7.36 -20.92
CA GLU A 106 32.33 6.08 -20.33
C GLU A 106 31.36 5.66 -19.22
N LEU A 107 30.91 6.57 -18.35
CA LEU A 107 29.90 6.31 -17.34
C LEU A 107 28.58 5.87 -17.96
N GLU A 108 28.13 6.54 -19.01
CA GLU A 108 26.91 6.15 -19.72
C GLU A 108 27.05 4.77 -20.39
N ARG A 109 28.22 4.47 -20.94
CA ARG A 109 28.52 3.15 -21.51
C ARG A 109 28.50 2.05 -20.44
N LEU A 110 29.12 2.30 -19.29
CA LEU A 110 29.13 1.37 -18.16
C LEU A 110 27.71 1.16 -17.59
N TRP A 111 26.93 2.24 -17.46
CA TRP A 111 25.53 2.16 -17.04
C TRP A 111 24.71 1.25 -17.96
N LYS A 112 24.78 1.45 -19.28
CA LYS A 112 24.10 0.60 -20.27
C LYS A 112 24.50 -0.87 -20.16
N LYS A 113 25.77 -1.14 -19.84
CA LYS A 113 26.25 -2.52 -19.61
C LYS A 113 25.73 -3.08 -18.30
N TRP A 114 25.75 -2.27 -17.23
CA TRP A 114 25.25 -2.70 -15.93
C TRP A 114 23.76 -2.98 -15.95
N CYS A 115 22.95 -2.24 -16.68
CA CYS A 115 21.49 -2.45 -16.79
C CYS A 115 21.08 -3.79 -17.40
N LYS A 116 21.99 -4.57 -17.96
CA LYS A 116 21.67 -5.91 -18.48
C LYS A 116 21.46 -6.90 -17.34
N ALA A 117 20.51 -7.83 -17.52
CA ALA A 117 20.10 -8.80 -16.48
C ALA A 117 21.27 -9.48 -15.78
N ARG A 118 22.22 -10.01 -16.52
CA ARG A 118 23.40 -10.70 -15.98
C ARG A 118 24.23 -9.82 -15.02
N ASN A 119 24.23 -8.51 -15.19
CA ASN A 119 25.11 -7.59 -14.47
C ASN A 119 24.40 -6.88 -13.30
N CYS A 120 23.12 -6.57 -13.42
CA CYS A 120 22.40 -5.82 -12.38
C CYS A 120 21.60 -6.70 -11.41
N ASP A 121 21.21 -7.89 -11.83
CA ASP A 121 20.41 -8.81 -11.03
C ASP A 121 21.26 -9.95 -10.46
N VAL A 122 21.08 -10.27 -9.19
CA VAL A 122 21.76 -11.41 -8.55
C VAL A 122 21.37 -12.72 -9.22
N THR A 123 20.07 -12.88 -9.57
CA THR A 123 19.56 -14.07 -10.25
C THR A 123 19.92 -14.09 -11.75
N GLY A 124 20.32 -12.94 -12.31
CA GLY A 124 20.65 -12.80 -13.72
C GLY A 124 19.47 -12.89 -14.68
N THR A 125 18.24 -12.86 -14.18
CA THR A 125 17.02 -13.08 -14.98
C THR A 125 16.36 -11.81 -15.45
N GLN A 126 16.51 -10.70 -14.71
CA GLN A 126 15.83 -9.45 -14.98
C GLN A 126 16.80 -8.31 -15.28
N ASN A 127 16.52 -7.56 -16.34
CA ASN A 127 17.24 -6.31 -16.59
C ASN A 127 16.75 -5.21 -15.65
N PHE A 128 17.50 -4.12 -15.55
CA PHE A 128 17.21 -3.03 -14.61
C PHE A 128 15.80 -2.45 -14.79
N MET A 129 15.29 -2.34 -16.03
CA MET A 129 13.95 -1.82 -16.29
C MET A 129 12.85 -2.80 -15.83
N GLN A 130 13.09 -4.09 -15.96
CA GLN A 130 12.18 -5.12 -15.44
C GLN A 130 12.16 -5.10 -13.91
N ILE A 131 13.32 -4.95 -13.26
CA ILE A 131 13.45 -4.76 -11.82
C ILE A 131 12.64 -3.55 -11.35
N MET A 132 12.81 -2.39 -11.98
CA MET A 132 12.08 -1.17 -11.64
C MET A 132 10.57 -1.33 -11.89
N GLY A 133 10.19 -1.97 -12.99
CA GLY A 133 8.78 -2.27 -13.28
C GLY A 133 8.13 -3.17 -12.23
N MET A 134 8.84 -4.18 -11.76
CA MET A 134 8.39 -5.04 -10.66
C MET A 134 8.31 -4.25 -9.36
N ALA A 135 9.32 -3.44 -9.04
CA ALA A 135 9.35 -2.64 -7.83
C ALA A 135 8.15 -1.68 -7.73
N VAL A 136 7.82 -1.00 -8.82
CA VAL A 136 6.66 -0.10 -8.87
C VAL A 136 5.34 -0.86 -8.67
N THR A 137 5.21 -2.05 -9.26
CA THR A 137 4.03 -2.90 -9.08
C THR A 137 3.94 -3.42 -7.64
N ARG A 138 5.02 -3.98 -7.10
CA ARG A 138 5.05 -4.48 -5.71
C ARG A 138 4.78 -3.38 -4.70
N LYS A 139 5.33 -2.17 -4.92
CA LYS A 139 4.99 -1.03 -4.07
C LYS A 139 3.49 -0.74 -4.03
N LYS A 140 2.78 -0.85 -5.16
CA LYS A 140 1.33 -0.64 -5.20
C LYS A 140 0.55 -1.76 -4.52
N VAL A 141 0.88 -3.01 -4.85
CA VAL A 141 0.16 -4.20 -4.37
C VAL A 141 0.54 -4.55 -2.94
N ASP A 142 1.85 -4.70 -2.68
CA ASP A 142 2.36 -5.17 -1.39
C ASP A 142 2.61 -4.01 -0.39
N GLY A 143 2.65 -2.77 -0.91
CA GLY A 143 2.98 -1.58 -0.15
C GLY A 143 4.48 -1.23 -0.17
N GLY A 144 5.34 -2.17 -0.53
CA GLY A 144 6.78 -1.98 -0.60
C GLY A 144 7.53 -3.17 -1.18
N ILE A 145 8.83 -2.99 -1.34
CA ILE A 145 9.79 -4.02 -1.73
C ILE A 145 11.16 -3.65 -1.19
N LEU A 146 12.00 -4.65 -0.91
CA LEU A 146 13.37 -4.43 -0.48
C LEU A 146 14.35 -4.76 -1.62
N PHE A 147 15.40 -3.95 -1.70
CA PHE A 147 16.57 -4.24 -2.51
C PHE A 147 17.76 -4.41 -1.60
N VAL A 148 18.44 -5.53 -1.70
CA VAL A 148 19.73 -5.74 -1.04
C VAL A 148 20.84 -5.48 -2.05
N LYS A 149 21.79 -4.65 -1.66
CA LYS A 149 23.01 -4.40 -2.41
C LYS A 149 23.94 -5.59 -2.21
N VAL A 150 24.25 -6.28 -3.28
CA VAL A 150 25.15 -7.45 -3.25
C VAL A 150 26.42 -7.12 -4.02
N TYR A 151 27.55 -7.33 -3.38
CA TYR A 151 28.86 -7.18 -4.00
C TYR A 151 29.40 -8.56 -4.33
N THR A 152 29.62 -8.80 -5.61
CA THR A 152 30.09 -10.11 -6.14
C THR A 152 31.42 -9.90 -6.87
N ASN A 153 32.20 -10.98 -6.98
CA ASN A 153 33.44 -10.96 -7.76
C ASN A 153 33.20 -11.38 -9.22
N ASP A 154 31.98 -11.70 -9.59
CA ASP A 154 31.60 -12.09 -10.95
C ASP A 154 31.03 -10.89 -11.72
N GLY A 155 31.40 -10.81 -13.00
CA GLY A 155 30.93 -9.77 -13.89
C GLY A 155 31.86 -8.57 -14.00
N MET A 156 31.47 -7.63 -14.86
CA MET A 156 32.32 -6.44 -15.16
C MET A 156 32.25 -5.40 -14.03
N ILE A 157 31.10 -5.34 -13.33
CA ILE A 157 30.88 -4.39 -12.24
C ILE A 157 30.49 -5.24 -11.02
N PRO A 158 31.26 -5.19 -9.92
CA PRO A 158 31.05 -6.04 -8.75
C PRO A 158 29.90 -5.52 -7.88
N PHE A 159 28.77 -5.18 -8.50
CA PHE A 159 27.59 -4.65 -7.81
C PHE A 159 26.32 -5.14 -8.48
N LYS A 160 25.47 -5.82 -7.71
CA LYS A 160 24.17 -6.33 -8.16
C LYS A 160 23.09 -5.98 -7.15
N LEU A 161 21.85 -6.03 -7.59
CA LEU A 161 20.66 -5.88 -6.75
C LEU A 161 19.98 -7.24 -6.58
N GLN A 162 19.63 -7.56 -5.34
CA GLN A 162 18.75 -8.65 -5.00
C GLN A 162 17.42 -8.07 -4.56
N MET A 163 16.33 -8.46 -5.22
CA MET A 163 14.98 -8.11 -4.79
C MET A 163 14.49 -9.09 -3.75
N ILE A 164 13.83 -8.58 -2.72
CA ILE A 164 13.31 -9.35 -1.59
C ILE A 164 11.90 -8.85 -1.31
N GLU A 165 10.95 -9.77 -1.16
CA GLU A 165 9.58 -9.45 -0.80
C GLU A 165 9.48 -8.97 0.65
N VAL A 166 8.47 -8.15 0.93
CA VAL A 166 8.25 -7.64 2.29
C VAL A 166 7.84 -8.74 3.28
N ASP A 167 7.35 -9.88 2.78
CA ASP A 167 7.03 -11.08 3.57
C ASP A 167 8.28 -11.76 4.12
N GLU A 168 9.42 -11.56 3.47
CA GLU A 168 10.71 -12.09 3.90
C GLU A 168 11.34 -11.29 5.06
N LEU A 169 10.74 -10.17 5.47
CA LEU A 169 11.09 -9.55 6.74
C LEU A 169 10.52 -10.37 7.91
N ASP A 170 11.34 -10.64 8.91
CA ASP A 170 10.95 -11.43 10.09
C ASP A 170 9.94 -10.68 10.98
N ASN A 171 8.66 -10.68 10.58
CA ASN A 171 7.56 -10.01 11.27
C ASN A 171 7.42 -10.42 12.74
N MET A 172 7.81 -11.64 13.08
CA MET A 172 7.69 -12.17 14.44
C MET A 172 8.76 -11.58 15.37
N ARG A 173 9.85 -11.04 14.78
CA ARG A 173 10.94 -10.49 15.57
C ARG A 173 10.61 -9.07 16.03
N THR A 174 10.15 -8.97 17.27
CA THR A 174 9.80 -7.72 17.94
C THR A 174 10.35 -7.74 19.36
N GLY A 175 10.91 -6.63 19.84
CA GLY A 175 11.44 -6.53 21.20
C GLY A 175 12.71 -5.67 21.28
N THR A 176 13.30 -5.64 22.47
CA THR A 176 14.55 -4.92 22.72
C THR A 176 15.74 -5.88 22.62
N GLN A 177 16.75 -5.51 21.85
CA GLN A 177 17.99 -6.26 21.70
C GLN A 177 18.95 -5.97 22.87
N LYS A 178 19.96 -6.84 23.06
CA LYS A 178 20.99 -6.68 24.09
C LYS A 178 21.75 -5.36 24.01
N ASN A 179 21.85 -4.78 22.82
CA ASN A 179 22.49 -3.48 22.56
C ASN A 179 21.60 -2.27 22.84
N GLY A 180 20.40 -2.47 23.40
CA GLY A 180 19.43 -1.42 23.68
C GLY A 180 18.59 -0.96 22.49
N ASN A 181 18.85 -1.47 21.29
CA ASN A 181 18.06 -1.17 20.09
C ASN A 181 16.71 -1.88 20.16
N ARG A 182 15.72 -1.32 19.47
CA ARG A 182 14.38 -1.89 19.38
C ARG A 182 14.19 -2.52 18.00
N VAL A 183 13.66 -3.73 17.96
CA VAL A 183 13.22 -4.40 16.73
C VAL A 183 11.70 -4.36 16.69
N ILE A 184 11.17 -3.93 15.56
CA ILE A 184 9.72 -3.91 15.29
C ILE A 184 9.50 -4.47 13.88
N GLY A 185 8.77 -5.58 13.80
CA GLY A 185 8.44 -6.23 12.52
C GLY A 185 9.66 -6.54 11.65
N GLY A 186 10.76 -7.02 12.26
CA GLY A 186 12.00 -7.38 11.57
C GLY A 186 12.92 -6.22 11.24
N ILE A 187 12.61 -4.99 11.63
CA ILE A 187 13.48 -3.83 11.40
C ILE A 187 14.05 -3.36 12.73
N GLU A 188 15.37 -3.25 12.82
CA GLU A 188 16.08 -2.80 14.02
C GLU A 188 16.30 -1.30 13.96
N TYR A 189 15.92 -0.59 15.04
CA TYR A 189 15.99 0.86 15.18
C TYR A 189 16.90 1.27 16.32
N ASN A 190 17.65 2.35 16.12
CA ASN A 190 18.39 3.00 17.20
C ASN A 190 17.47 3.90 18.08
N LYS A 191 18.05 4.54 19.09
CA LYS A 191 17.35 5.46 20.01
C LYS A 191 16.65 6.66 19.30
N TYR A 192 17.02 6.98 18.07
CA TYR A 192 16.43 8.07 17.26
C TYR A 192 15.39 7.56 16.25
N ASN A 193 14.94 6.31 16.36
CA ASN A 193 14.04 5.66 15.40
C ASN A 193 14.61 5.61 13.97
N ARG A 194 15.95 5.59 13.84
CA ARG A 194 16.62 5.38 12.55
C ARG A 194 16.82 3.88 12.36
N PRO A 195 16.43 3.31 11.21
CA PRO A 195 16.70 1.91 10.91
C PRO A 195 18.20 1.68 10.78
N ILE A 196 18.73 0.67 11.45
CA ILE A 196 20.13 0.27 11.42
C ILE A 196 20.35 -1.06 10.73
N GLY A 197 19.29 -1.88 10.61
CA GLY A 197 19.34 -3.13 9.88
C GLY A 197 18.00 -3.81 9.79
N TYR A 198 17.98 -4.88 9.01
CA TYR A 198 16.81 -5.65 8.65
C TYR A 198 17.07 -7.12 8.92
N TRP A 199 16.14 -7.79 9.59
CA TRP A 199 16.15 -9.22 9.81
C TRP A 199 15.36 -9.89 8.70
N ILE A 200 16.06 -10.58 7.80
CA ILE A 200 15.50 -11.14 6.57
C ILE A 200 15.52 -12.66 6.66
N ARG A 201 14.41 -13.28 6.31
CA ARG A 201 14.22 -14.72 6.16
C ARG A 201 13.83 -14.99 4.72
N GLN A 202 14.78 -15.44 3.92
CA GLN A 202 14.52 -15.70 2.50
C GLN A 202 13.70 -16.98 2.35
N TYR A 203 12.78 -16.96 1.39
CA TYR A 203 12.15 -18.19 0.92
C TYR A 203 13.18 -19.06 0.24
N ASP A 204 13.12 -20.36 0.52
CA ASP A 204 13.85 -21.35 -0.27
C ASP A 204 13.18 -21.50 -1.64
N ILE A 205 13.86 -22.18 -2.56
CA ILE A 205 13.40 -22.38 -3.95
C ILE A 205 12.06 -23.12 -4.03
N ASP A 206 11.70 -23.87 -3.00
CA ASP A 206 10.40 -24.54 -2.86
C ASP A 206 9.23 -23.55 -2.61
N GLY A 207 9.53 -22.31 -2.21
CA GLY A 207 8.55 -21.26 -1.92
C GLY A 207 7.78 -21.43 -0.61
N PHE A 208 8.03 -22.49 0.18
CA PHE A 208 7.34 -22.77 1.43
C PHE A 208 8.24 -22.60 2.66
N THR A 209 9.49 -22.95 2.53
CA THR A 209 10.45 -22.94 3.63
C THR A 209 11.13 -21.59 3.75
N LEU A 210 11.09 -21.00 4.95
CA LEU A 210 11.82 -19.77 5.26
C LEU A 210 13.16 -20.12 5.92
N SER A 211 14.23 -19.49 5.45
CA SER A 211 15.57 -19.59 6.04
C SER A 211 15.61 -19.06 7.48
N ALA A 212 16.68 -19.34 8.21
CA ALA A 212 16.95 -18.69 9.49
C ALA A 212 17.10 -17.18 9.29
N PRO A 213 16.62 -16.34 10.25
CA PRO A 213 16.73 -14.90 10.13
C PRO A 213 18.18 -14.44 10.04
N ARG A 214 18.51 -13.65 9.01
CA ARG A 214 19.81 -13.03 8.82
C ARG A 214 19.72 -11.53 8.99
N PHE A 215 20.64 -10.95 9.75
CA PHE A 215 20.76 -9.50 9.87
C PHE A 215 21.48 -8.90 8.66
N VAL A 216 20.84 -7.92 8.02
CA VAL A 216 21.43 -7.15 6.92
C VAL A 216 21.48 -5.68 7.33
N PRO A 217 22.69 -5.05 7.33
CA PRO A 217 22.81 -3.64 7.70
C PRO A 217 22.00 -2.72 6.81
N ALA A 218 21.42 -1.67 7.38
CA ALA A 218 20.57 -0.74 6.63
C ALA A 218 21.31 -0.02 5.49
N LYS A 219 22.64 0.13 5.57
CA LYS A 219 23.46 0.69 4.48
C LYS A 219 23.39 -0.15 3.20
N ASP A 220 23.15 -1.45 3.33
CA ASP A 220 23.11 -2.40 2.23
C ASP A 220 21.68 -2.72 1.77
N VAL A 221 20.67 -2.12 2.38
CA VAL A 221 19.26 -2.30 2.03
C VAL A 221 18.65 -0.99 1.58
N ILE A 222 17.86 -1.05 0.51
CA ILE A 222 16.95 0.02 0.09
C ILE A 222 15.54 -0.53 0.29
N PHE A 223 14.84 -0.01 1.28
CA PHE A 223 13.43 -0.33 1.48
C PHE A 223 12.56 0.69 0.74
N TYR A 224 12.02 0.27 -0.39
CA TYR A 224 11.19 1.11 -1.25
C TYR A 224 9.72 1.00 -0.86
N TYR A 225 9.24 1.93 -0.06
CA TYR A 225 7.84 2.05 0.36
C TYR A 225 7.48 3.52 0.59
N THR A 226 6.19 3.83 0.75
CA THR A 226 5.75 5.19 1.10
C THR A 226 5.45 5.26 2.59
N LYS A 227 6.08 6.21 3.26
CA LYS A 227 5.80 6.53 4.66
C LYS A 227 4.77 7.64 4.72
N ASN A 228 3.53 7.31 5.08
CA ASN A 228 2.43 8.26 5.14
C ASN A 228 2.32 8.99 6.48
N ARG A 229 2.80 8.37 7.57
CA ARG A 229 2.80 8.95 8.92
C ARG A 229 4.17 8.79 9.57
N PRO A 230 4.63 9.76 10.38
CA PRO A 230 5.94 9.66 11.07
C PRO A 230 6.09 8.40 11.93
N SER A 231 5.01 7.92 12.53
CA SER A 231 4.99 6.73 13.39
C SER A 231 4.88 5.40 12.62
N GLN A 232 4.84 5.44 11.30
CA GLN A 232 4.79 4.23 10.46
C GLN A 232 6.17 3.59 10.38
N VAL A 233 6.23 2.30 10.67
CA VAL A 233 7.46 1.49 10.69
C VAL A 233 7.57 0.64 9.43
N ARG A 234 6.46 0.05 9.01
CA ARG A 234 6.37 -0.88 7.89
C ARG A 234 5.45 -0.33 6.80
N GLU A 235 5.53 -0.96 5.67
CA GLU A 235 4.69 -0.70 4.49
C GLU A 235 3.21 -1.03 4.73
N MET A 236 2.35 -0.43 3.91
CA MET A 236 0.94 -0.79 3.76
C MET A 236 0.60 -0.69 2.27
N SER A 237 -0.18 -1.63 1.76
CA SER A 237 -0.60 -1.62 0.37
C SER A 237 -1.28 -0.29 0.00
N ASP A 238 -0.80 0.34 -1.07
CA ASP A 238 -1.41 1.55 -1.61
C ASP A 238 -2.84 1.29 -2.13
N MET A 239 -3.20 0.02 -2.36
CA MET A 239 -4.52 -0.40 -2.82
C MET A 239 -5.53 -0.58 -1.69
N SER A 240 -5.10 -0.49 -0.43
CA SER A 240 -5.93 -0.72 0.76
C SER A 240 -7.34 -0.09 0.68
N PRO A 241 -7.51 1.20 0.33
CA PRO A 241 -8.83 1.83 0.28
C PRO A 241 -9.69 1.38 -0.92
N THR A 242 -9.08 0.82 -1.96
CA THR A 242 -9.77 0.45 -3.21
C THR A 242 -10.12 -1.03 -3.30
N ILE A 243 -9.47 -1.90 -2.51
CA ILE A 243 -9.70 -3.35 -2.52
C ILE A 243 -11.18 -3.73 -2.40
N PRO A 244 -11.96 -3.24 -1.41
CA PRO A 244 -13.37 -3.58 -1.28
C PRO A 244 -14.18 -3.15 -2.51
N ARG A 245 -13.91 -1.95 -3.03
CA ARG A 245 -14.65 -1.41 -4.20
C ARG A 245 -14.37 -2.18 -5.49
N ILE A 246 -13.15 -2.59 -5.72
CA ILE A 246 -12.79 -3.42 -6.90
C ILE A 246 -13.48 -4.77 -6.79
N ARG A 247 -13.48 -5.39 -5.62
CA ARG A 247 -14.18 -6.65 -5.36
C ARG A 247 -15.68 -6.51 -5.65
N ASP A 248 -16.34 -5.50 -5.06
CA ASP A 248 -17.75 -5.24 -5.27
C ASP A 248 -18.08 -5.01 -6.75
N THR A 249 -17.21 -4.29 -7.47
CA THR A 249 -17.37 -4.07 -8.92
C THR A 249 -17.28 -5.39 -9.69
N ASN A 250 -16.33 -6.25 -9.38
CA ASN A 250 -16.21 -7.58 -10.02
C ASN A 250 -17.44 -8.44 -9.75
N GLU A 251 -17.96 -8.46 -8.50
CA GLU A 251 -19.17 -9.18 -8.13
C GLU A 251 -20.40 -8.62 -8.87
N PHE A 252 -20.52 -7.29 -8.94
CA PHE A 252 -21.60 -6.62 -9.68
C PHE A 252 -21.56 -6.99 -11.18
N MET A 253 -20.41 -6.90 -11.83
CA MET A 253 -20.27 -7.26 -13.25
C MET A 253 -20.65 -8.73 -13.50
N THR A 254 -20.24 -9.62 -12.60
CA THR A 254 -20.63 -11.04 -12.66
C THR A 254 -22.14 -11.22 -12.52
N ALA A 255 -22.75 -10.56 -11.55
CA ALA A 255 -24.21 -10.64 -11.33
C ALA A 255 -25.01 -10.10 -12.53
N VAL A 256 -24.58 -8.97 -13.12
CA VAL A 256 -25.19 -8.41 -14.33
C VAL A 256 -25.06 -9.39 -15.51
N SER A 257 -23.89 -9.96 -15.72
CA SER A 257 -23.64 -10.94 -16.79
C SER A 257 -24.54 -12.18 -16.62
N VAL A 258 -24.71 -12.68 -15.40
CA VAL A 258 -25.60 -13.81 -15.12
C VAL A 258 -27.06 -13.43 -15.39
N LYS A 259 -27.51 -12.26 -14.90
CA LYS A 259 -28.85 -11.74 -15.14
C LYS A 259 -29.15 -11.65 -16.64
N GLU A 260 -28.27 -11.05 -17.44
CA GLU A 260 -28.46 -10.88 -18.88
C GLU A 260 -28.48 -12.22 -19.62
N ARG A 261 -27.66 -13.20 -19.22
CA ARG A 261 -27.71 -14.56 -19.77
C ARG A 261 -29.03 -15.25 -19.48
N ILE A 262 -29.55 -15.11 -18.27
CA ILE A 262 -30.85 -15.68 -17.90
C ILE A 262 -31.97 -14.97 -18.70
N ALA A 263 -31.93 -13.64 -18.79
CA ALA A 263 -32.91 -12.87 -19.56
C ALA A 263 -32.92 -13.25 -21.03
N ALA A 264 -31.76 -13.51 -21.63
CA ALA A 264 -31.65 -13.97 -23.02
C ALA A 264 -32.23 -15.37 -23.26
N CYS A 265 -32.31 -16.20 -22.21
CA CYS A 265 -32.91 -17.54 -22.29
C CYS A 265 -34.44 -17.53 -22.04
N LEU A 266 -34.99 -16.43 -21.50
CA LEU A 266 -36.42 -16.34 -21.18
C LEU A 266 -37.19 -15.80 -22.39
N SER A 267 -38.08 -16.65 -22.98
CA SER A 267 -39.05 -16.27 -23.98
C SER A 267 -40.42 -16.23 -23.37
N VAL A 268 -41.10 -15.08 -23.43
CA VAL A 268 -42.47 -14.93 -22.95
C VAL A 268 -43.39 -14.81 -24.16
N PHE A 269 -44.33 -15.76 -24.30
CA PHE A 269 -45.37 -15.70 -25.30
C PHE A 269 -46.67 -15.17 -24.67
N ILE A 270 -47.11 -13.96 -25.05
CA ILE A 270 -48.37 -13.41 -24.61
C ILE A 270 -49.44 -13.78 -25.65
N LYS A 271 -50.31 -14.74 -25.33
CA LYS A 271 -51.49 -15.07 -26.13
C LYS A 271 -52.63 -14.17 -25.69
N LYS A 272 -53.02 -13.19 -26.54
CA LYS A 272 -54.23 -12.39 -26.31
C LYS A 272 -55.41 -13.13 -26.94
N THR A 273 -56.28 -13.70 -26.16
CA THR A 273 -57.60 -14.15 -26.61
C THR A 273 -58.54 -12.95 -26.51
N LEU A 274 -58.95 -12.41 -27.64
CA LEU A 274 -60.07 -11.48 -27.68
C LEU A 274 -61.37 -12.23 -27.34
N PRO A 275 -62.29 -11.60 -26.60
CA PRO A 275 -63.61 -12.18 -26.36
C PRO A 275 -64.46 -12.27 -27.62
#